data_26033a17919978871abd940fb54b91e0
#
_entry.id   26033a17919978871abd940fb54b91e0
#
_cell.length_a   1.000
_cell.length_b   1.000
_cell.length_c   1.000
_cell.angle_alpha   90.00
_cell.angle_beta   90.00
_cell.angle_gamma   90.00
#
_symmetry.space_group_name_H-M   'P 1'
#
loop_
_entity.id
_entity.type
_entity.pdbx_description
1 polymer ?
#
loop_
_entity_poly.entity_id
_entity_poly.type
_entity_poly.pdbx_seq_one_letter_code
_entity_poly.pdbx_strand_id
1 'polypeptide(L)'
;MKRRQFLASSSAIALSGALPFFASKGFAQTVSPINVVAEIKKLRIASGTFTGGYLMAPAGKLNWYFTNLGILPIIQYLNAADLDTYIRTYLDLYLRRLEANFSILDIDFPTGPTGAFQTVLSDSDDSYAATTLSVAARYLHASQNWAWWDANKAKLKTMAYRNLPVAVKPNGLTSVFQSPRSQTNSVGYLMDNCEAYRGLRDFAALLRERGEAGDATYYDSFATNIAARISNSLFDTTTGAFMPSDADLVPTSVFYAGTTCQVFPQAFGVSELSPYFDRGWAYLNRVTPNWQDGRYDAYPWAVLGFVAAKRGATAQAQAQLQMMNSQFLTNRGLVTINELGFYQRAASVLAGRPGI
;
A
#
# COMPACT_ATOMS: atom_id res chain seq x y z
N MET A 1 5.86 -8.75 12.39
CA MET A 1 5.59 -8.34 13.79
C MET A 1 5.46 -6.83 13.98
N LYS A 2 6.29 -5.99 13.37
CA LYS A 2 6.27 -4.51 13.56
C LYS A 2 5.10 -3.78 12.88
N ARG A 3 4.58 -4.23 11.74
CA ARG A 3 3.30 -3.71 11.20
C ARG A 3 2.18 -3.84 12.24
N ARG A 4 2.12 -4.97 12.95
CA ARG A 4 1.19 -5.16 14.07
C ARG A 4 1.46 -4.24 15.25
N GLN A 5 2.72 -3.94 15.56
CA GLN A 5 3.08 -3.05 16.67
C GLN A 5 2.82 -1.57 16.39
N PHE A 6 2.98 -1.12 15.14
CA PHE A 6 2.70 0.28 14.79
C PHE A 6 1.20 0.59 14.87
N LEU A 7 0.35 -0.32 14.40
CA LEU A 7 -1.10 -0.18 14.50
C LEU A 7 -1.59 -0.38 15.94
N ALA A 8 -0.94 -1.25 16.72
CA ALA A 8 -1.25 -1.45 18.15
C ALA A 8 -0.81 -0.27 19.04
N SER A 9 0.30 0.41 18.73
CA SER A 9 0.74 1.58 19.51
C SER A 9 -0.10 2.84 19.26
N SER A 10 -0.82 2.91 18.12
CA SER A 10 -1.82 3.96 17.88
C SER A 10 -3.11 3.74 18.69
N SER A 11 -3.35 2.53 19.17
CA SER A 11 -4.53 2.15 19.97
C SER A 11 -4.37 2.43 21.48
N ALA A 12 -3.20 2.83 21.96
CA ALA A 12 -2.90 3.00 23.39
C ALA A 12 -3.34 4.35 23.99
N ILE A 13 -4.15 5.15 23.27
CA ILE A 13 -4.88 6.28 23.88
C ILE A 13 -6.36 5.91 23.91
N ALA A 14 -6.69 4.86 24.62
CA ALA A 14 -8.05 4.57 25.04
C ALA A 14 -8.36 5.35 26.32
N LEU A 15 -8.91 6.54 26.19
CA LEU A 15 -9.65 7.17 27.26
C LEU A 15 -10.94 6.37 27.49
N SER A 16 -10.99 5.61 28.57
CA SER A 16 -12.19 4.99 29.10
C SER A 16 -13.20 6.07 29.51
N GLY A 17 -14.13 6.37 28.61
CA GLY A 17 -15.27 7.23 28.87
C GLY A 17 -16.45 6.71 28.07
N ALA A 18 -17.31 5.92 28.71
CA ALA A 18 -18.59 5.55 28.13
C ALA A 18 -19.46 6.81 28.02
N LEU A 19 -19.62 7.32 26.81
CA LEU A 19 -20.60 8.37 26.51
C LEU A 19 -21.93 7.70 26.09
N PRO A 20 -23.07 8.15 26.62
CA PRO A 20 -24.37 7.61 26.24
C PRO A 20 -24.70 7.98 24.79
N PHE A 21 -25.14 6.99 24.04
CA PHE A 21 -25.66 7.16 22.69
C PHE A 21 -26.97 7.97 22.78
N PHE A 22 -26.92 9.27 22.49
CA PHE A 22 -28.09 10.03 22.12
C PHE A 22 -28.29 9.92 20.60
N ALA A 23 -29.30 9.17 20.20
CA ALA A 23 -29.76 9.16 18.82
C ALA A 23 -30.43 10.52 18.52
N SER A 24 -29.64 11.53 18.15
CA SER A 24 -30.20 12.75 17.56
C SER A 24 -30.40 12.50 16.06
N LYS A 25 -31.61 12.57 15.58
CA LYS A 25 -31.94 12.80 14.17
C LYS A 25 -31.46 14.21 13.80
N GLY A 26 -30.10 14.38 13.74
CA GLY A 26 -29.50 15.58 13.20
C GLY A 26 -29.32 15.37 11.70
N PHE A 27 -29.66 16.36 10.91
CA PHE A 27 -29.32 16.46 9.50
C PHE A 27 -27.83 16.09 9.35
N ALA A 28 -27.54 15.02 8.61
CA ALA A 28 -26.19 14.63 8.31
C ALA A 28 -25.54 15.79 7.54
N GLN A 29 -24.71 16.56 8.23
CA GLN A 29 -23.90 17.58 7.60
C GLN A 29 -23.01 16.85 6.60
N THR A 30 -23.22 17.08 5.31
CA THR A 30 -22.41 16.47 4.26
C THR A 30 -21.00 17.02 4.40
N VAL A 31 -20.12 16.22 4.98
CA VAL A 31 -18.70 16.56 5.10
C VAL A 31 -18.11 16.61 3.69
N SER A 32 -17.44 17.71 3.37
CA SER A 32 -16.82 17.89 2.05
C SER A 32 -15.80 16.79 1.77
N PRO A 33 -15.75 16.27 0.54
CA PRO A 33 -14.74 15.28 0.15
C PRO A 33 -13.31 15.80 0.35
N ILE A 34 -12.41 14.90 0.74
CA ILE A 34 -10.99 15.23 0.90
C ILE A 34 -10.37 15.54 -0.49
N ASN A 35 -9.71 16.68 -0.61
CA ASN A 35 -8.88 16.97 -1.78
C ASN A 35 -7.54 16.25 -1.63
N VAL A 36 -7.52 14.98 -2.03
CA VAL A 36 -6.38 14.09 -1.81
C VAL A 36 -5.08 14.59 -2.42
N VAL A 37 -5.13 15.12 -3.65
CA VAL A 37 -3.94 15.65 -4.33
C VAL A 37 -3.31 16.78 -3.52
N ALA A 38 -4.13 17.73 -3.07
CA ALA A 38 -3.65 18.84 -2.25
C ALA A 38 -3.12 18.37 -0.90
N GLU A 39 -3.79 17.41 -0.24
CA GLU A 39 -3.37 16.88 1.06
C GLU A 39 -2.07 16.08 0.98
N ILE A 40 -1.87 15.27 -0.05
CA ILE A 40 -0.60 14.57 -0.27
C ILE A 40 0.52 15.56 -0.56
N LYS A 41 0.29 16.60 -1.38
CA LYS A 41 1.29 17.65 -1.63
C LYS A 41 1.74 18.35 -0.33
N LYS A 42 0.84 18.57 0.64
CA LYS A 42 1.17 19.16 1.95
C LYS A 42 2.07 18.27 2.81
N LEU A 43 2.03 16.94 2.63
CA LEU A 43 2.86 16.00 3.37
C LEU A 43 4.31 15.95 2.85
N ARG A 44 4.60 16.59 1.71
CA ARG A 44 5.95 16.59 1.14
C ARG A 44 6.92 17.40 2.00
N ILE A 45 8.09 16.83 2.26
CA ILE A 45 9.19 17.50 2.93
C ILE A 45 9.84 18.48 1.92
N ALA A 46 9.73 19.78 2.21
CA ALA A 46 10.14 20.84 1.28
C ALA A 46 11.62 21.20 1.37
N SER A 47 12.29 20.91 2.50
CA SER A 47 13.69 21.30 2.72
C SER A 47 14.43 20.32 3.63
N GLY A 48 15.75 20.41 3.67
CA GLY A 48 16.61 19.56 4.50
C GLY A 48 17.03 18.26 3.80
N THR A 49 17.59 17.36 4.59
CA THR A 49 18.21 16.09 4.14
C THR A 49 17.26 15.16 3.38
N PHE A 50 15.97 15.25 3.68
CA PHE A 50 14.91 14.41 3.10
C PHE A 50 13.98 15.18 2.16
N THR A 51 14.45 16.28 1.59
CA THR A 51 13.71 17.04 0.59
C THR A 51 13.21 16.13 -0.53
N GLY A 52 11.90 16.16 -0.80
CA GLY A 52 11.24 15.29 -1.78
C GLY A 52 10.58 14.05 -1.15
N GLY A 53 10.91 13.67 0.08
CA GLY A 53 10.21 12.64 0.83
C GLY A 53 8.83 13.10 1.31
N TYR A 54 8.05 12.18 1.88
CA TYR A 54 6.72 12.47 2.39
C TYR A 54 6.57 11.99 3.82
N LEU A 55 5.93 12.79 4.65
CA LEU A 55 5.49 12.36 5.95
C LEU A 55 4.29 11.40 5.80
N MET A 56 4.25 10.37 6.61
CA MET A 56 3.13 9.41 6.64
C MET A 56 1.81 10.09 7.06
N ALA A 57 1.89 11.07 7.97
CA ALA A 57 0.81 11.94 8.42
C ALA A 57 1.44 13.27 8.86
N PRO A 58 0.66 14.34 9.12
CA PRO A 58 1.21 15.55 9.72
C PRO A 58 1.98 15.21 11.02
N ALA A 59 3.20 15.71 11.15
CA ALA A 59 4.12 15.40 12.25
C ALA A 59 4.47 13.91 12.40
N GLY A 60 4.30 13.13 11.35
CA GLY A 60 4.66 11.71 11.30
C GLY A 60 6.08 11.47 10.84
N LYS A 61 6.43 10.18 10.74
CA LYS A 61 7.69 9.71 10.15
C LYS A 61 7.59 9.62 8.62
N LEU A 62 8.73 9.45 7.94
CA LEU A 62 8.77 9.04 6.54
C LEU A 62 8.78 7.51 6.51
N ASN A 63 7.69 6.94 6.01
CA ASN A 63 7.58 5.53 5.68
C ASN A 63 7.44 5.42 4.17
N TRP A 64 8.40 4.75 3.54
CA TRP A 64 8.50 4.70 2.08
C TRP A 64 7.37 3.90 1.45
N TYR A 65 6.97 2.81 2.08
CA TYR A 65 5.88 1.98 1.60
C TYR A 65 4.54 2.73 1.61
N PHE A 66 4.20 3.40 2.72
CA PHE A 66 2.99 4.22 2.78
C PHE A 66 3.02 5.37 1.78
N THR A 67 4.20 5.98 1.60
CA THR A 67 4.39 7.02 0.58
C THR A 67 4.11 6.48 -0.82
N ASN A 68 4.68 5.34 -1.18
CA ASN A 68 4.47 4.72 -2.50
C ASN A 68 2.98 4.50 -2.79
N LEU A 69 2.25 3.89 -1.84
CA LEU A 69 0.82 3.63 -2.00
C LEU A 69 -0.01 4.91 -2.07
N GLY A 70 0.42 5.95 -1.35
CA GLY A 70 -0.24 7.25 -1.34
C GLY A 70 -0.06 8.05 -2.63
N ILE A 71 1.18 8.16 -3.13
CA ILE A 71 1.47 8.99 -4.32
C ILE A 71 1.09 8.31 -5.63
N LEU A 72 1.08 6.98 -5.69
CA LEU A 72 0.78 6.24 -6.91
C LEU A 72 -0.54 6.67 -7.58
N PRO A 73 -1.68 6.75 -6.90
CA PRO A 73 -2.96 7.11 -7.53
C PRO A 73 -3.07 8.58 -7.91
N ILE A 74 -2.25 9.47 -7.39
CA ILE A 74 -2.31 10.90 -7.75
C ILE A 74 -1.51 11.23 -9.01
N ILE A 75 -0.61 10.37 -9.47
CA ILE A 75 0.23 10.60 -10.65
C ILE A 75 -0.60 11.03 -11.86
N GLN A 76 -1.74 10.40 -12.08
CA GLN A 76 -2.65 10.72 -13.20
C GLN A 76 -3.28 12.13 -13.17
N TYR A 77 -3.19 12.82 -12.02
CA TYR A 77 -3.75 14.16 -11.81
C TYR A 77 -2.67 15.26 -11.81
N LEU A 78 -1.40 14.89 -12.00
CA LEU A 78 -0.28 15.79 -11.98
C LEU A 78 0.10 16.24 -13.40
N ASN A 79 0.41 17.52 -13.57
CA ASN A 79 1.02 18.02 -14.79
C ASN A 79 2.53 17.72 -14.81
N ALA A 80 3.23 18.06 -15.90
CA ALA A 80 4.64 17.76 -16.07
C ALA A 80 5.53 18.37 -14.96
N ALA A 81 5.28 19.62 -14.56
CA ALA A 81 6.03 20.28 -13.49
C ALA A 81 5.78 19.62 -12.13
N ASP A 82 4.55 19.22 -11.86
CA ASP A 82 4.18 18.48 -10.66
C ASP A 82 4.80 17.07 -10.64
N LEU A 83 4.80 16.36 -11.76
CA LEU A 83 5.47 15.06 -11.87
C LEU A 83 6.96 15.17 -11.55
N ASP A 84 7.62 16.19 -12.04
CA ASP A 84 9.02 16.44 -11.72
C ASP A 84 9.21 16.77 -10.24
N THR A 85 8.41 17.68 -9.70
CA THR A 85 8.55 18.16 -8.33
C THR A 85 8.15 17.11 -7.29
N TYR A 86 7.04 16.41 -7.50
CA TYR A 86 6.45 15.56 -6.48
C TYR A 86 6.80 14.08 -6.63
N ILE A 87 7.05 13.59 -7.85
CA ILE A 87 7.32 12.17 -8.08
C ILE A 87 8.79 11.90 -8.38
N ARG A 88 9.40 12.60 -9.35
CA ARG A 88 10.80 12.38 -9.71
C ARG A 88 11.72 12.65 -8.52
N THR A 89 11.56 13.78 -7.85
CA THR A 89 12.42 14.11 -6.70
C THR A 89 12.29 13.10 -5.56
N TYR A 90 11.10 12.51 -5.37
CA TYR A 90 10.88 11.42 -4.42
C TYR A 90 11.61 10.15 -4.85
N LEU A 91 11.48 9.73 -6.11
CA LEU A 91 12.18 8.56 -6.63
C LEU A 91 13.69 8.72 -6.55
N ASP A 92 14.22 9.91 -6.88
CA ASP A 92 15.64 10.23 -6.74
C ASP A 92 16.11 10.11 -5.28
N LEU A 93 15.30 10.60 -4.33
CA LEU A 93 15.60 10.47 -2.92
C LEU A 93 15.58 9.00 -2.48
N TYR A 94 14.55 8.25 -2.86
CA TYR A 94 14.44 6.81 -2.55
C TYR A 94 15.68 6.05 -3.02
N LEU A 95 16.06 6.23 -4.29
CA LEU A 95 17.21 5.53 -4.88
C LEU A 95 18.55 5.94 -4.24
N ARG A 96 18.68 7.17 -3.75
CA ARG A 96 19.88 7.60 -2.99
C ARG A 96 19.94 7.02 -1.59
N ARG A 97 18.80 6.62 -1.01
CA ARG A 97 18.69 6.09 0.36
C ARG A 97 18.72 4.57 0.45
N LEU A 98 18.81 3.88 -0.68
CA LEU A 98 19.00 2.43 -0.68
C LEU A 98 20.30 2.07 0.05
N GLU A 99 20.19 1.09 0.94
CA GLU A 99 21.33 0.46 1.60
C GLU A 99 22.17 -0.35 0.61
N ALA A 100 23.38 -0.79 1.01
CA ALA A 100 24.27 -1.56 0.15
C ALA A 100 23.64 -2.88 -0.36
N ASN A 101 22.72 -3.44 0.38
CA ASN A 101 21.95 -4.63 -0.01
C ASN A 101 20.68 -4.31 -0.82
N PHE A 102 20.44 -3.04 -1.18
CA PHE A 102 19.27 -2.54 -1.89
C PHE A 102 17.95 -2.60 -1.11
N SER A 103 17.99 -2.82 0.21
CA SER A 103 16.85 -2.51 1.09
C SER A 103 16.82 -1.01 1.43
N ILE A 104 15.82 -0.58 2.19
CA ILE A 104 15.71 0.81 2.64
C ILE A 104 15.26 0.86 4.10
N LEU A 105 15.68 1.88 4.83
CA LEU A 105 15.28 2.14 6.22
C LEU A 105 14.27 3.28 6.27
N ASP A 106 13.24 3.14 7.10
CA ASP A 106 12.34 4.24 7.40
C ASP A 106 13.03 5.34 8.21
N ILE A 107 12.46 6.53 8.23
CA ILE A 107 13.03 7.69 8.91
C ILE A 107 12.04 8.21 9.95
N ASP A 108 12.49 8.30 11.19
CA ASP A 108 11.77 8.97 12.25
C ASP A 108 12.34 10.38 12.50
N PHE A 109 11.47 11.33 12.80
CA PHE A 109 11.80 12.74 13.00
C PHE A 109 11.37 13.21 14.39
N PRO A 110 12.19 12.99 15.44
CA PRO A 110 11.82 13.36 16.82
C PRO A 110 11.50 14.85 16.99
N THR A 111 12.14 15.72 16.19
CA THR A 111 11.99 17.18 16.29
C THR A 111 11.45 17.82 15.01
N GLY A 112 10.85 17.00 14.12
CA GLY A 112 10.31 17.45 12.82
C GLY A 112 11.26 17.19 11.65
N PRO A 113 10.76 17.28 10.40
CA PRO A 113 11.42 16.74 9.20
C PRO A 113 12.69 17.50 8.75
N THR A 114 12.95 18.68 9.31
CA THR A 114 14.16 19.46 9.05
C THR A 114 15.19 19.40 10.18
N GLY A 115 14.85 18.74 11.29
CA GLY A 115 15.71 18.57 12.46
C GLY A 115 16.51 17.26 12.46
N ALA A 116 16.79 16.78 13.68
CA ALA A 116 17.42 15.48 13.88
C ALA A 116 16.52 14.35 13.36
N PHE A 117 17.15 13.30 12.87
CA PHE A 117 16.44 12.10 12.39
C PHE A 117 17.08 10.82 12.92
N GLN A 118 16.30 9.76 12.92
CA GLN A 118 16.75 8.40 13.24
C GLN A 118 16.31 7.46 12.12
N THR A 119 17.19 6.54 11.74
CA THR A 119 16.80 5.44 10.84
C THR A 119 16.11 4.36 11.66
N VAL A 120 15.01 3.83 11.12
CA VAL A 120 14.21 2.78 11.73
C VAL A 120 14.11 1.64 10.73
N LEU A 121 14.19 0.40 11.22
CA LEU A 121 14.01 -0.76 10.34
C LEU A 121 12.64 -0.69 9.66
N SER A 122 12.64 -0.80 8.32
CA SER A 122 11.41 -1.01 7.55
C SER A 122 10.74 -2.31 7.97
N ASP A 123 9.45 -2.42 7.78
CA ASP A 123 8.70 -3.62 8.15
C ASP A 123 8.66 -4.70 7.06
N SER A 124 9.13 -4.37 5.84
CA SER A 124 9.35 -5.36 4.76
C SER A 124 10.37 -4.85 3.74
N ASP A 125 10.97 -5.75 2.98
CA ASP A 125 11.84 -5.42 1.85
C ASP A 125 11.08 -5.58 0.52
N ASP A 126 10.30 -6.65 0.38
CA ASP A 126 9.55 -7.00 -0.82
C ASP A 126 8.48 -5.96 -1.19
N SER A 127 7.60 -5.60 -0.26
CA SER A 127 6.55 -4.59 -0.50
C SER A 127 7.12 -3.20 -0.78
N TYR A 128 8.21 -2.81 -0.11
CA TYR A 128 8.86 -1.52 -0.34
C TYR A 128 9.43 -1.43 -1.75
N ALA A 129 10.14 -2.47 -2.20
CA ALA A 129 10.67 -2.54 -3.55
C ALA A 129 9.53 -2.60 -4.60
N ALA A 130 8.56 -3.50 -4.40
CA ALA A 130 7.47 -3.72 -5.34
C ALA A 130 6.63 -2.45 -5.57
N THR A 131 6.23 -1.78 -4.49
CA THR A 131 5.45 -0.54 -4.60
C THR A 131 6.26 0.61 -5.20
N THR A 132 7.58 0.67 -4.96
CA THR A 132 8.48 1.63 -5.63
C THR A 132 8.58 1.37 -7.13
N LEU A 133 8.65 0.11 -7.57
CA LEU A 133 8.62 -0.24 -8.99
C LEU A 133 7.33 0.21 -9.66
N SER A 134 6.19 0.04 -8.99
CA SER A 134 4.90 0.54 -9.49
C SER A 134 4.89 2.07 -9.64
N VAL A 135 5.43 2.81 -8.66
CA VAL A 135 5.55 4.28 -8.74
C VAL A 135 6.47 4.69 -9.89
N ALA A 136 7.64 4.04 -10.03
CA ALA A 136 8.60 4.36 -11.10
C ALA A 136 8.01 4.08 -12.48
N ALA A 137 7.36 2.92 -12.67
CA ALA A 137 6.70 2.58 -13.92
C ALA A 137 5.60 3.58 -14.28
N ARG A 138 4.76 3.93 -13.32
CA ARG A 138 3.68 4.91 -13.53
C ARG A 138 4.21 6.30 -13.80
N TYR A 139 5.25 6.73 -13.09
CA TYR A 139 5.92 8.00 -13.34
C TYR A 139 6.47 8.08 -14.76
N LEU A 140 7.21 7.07 -15.19
CA LEU A 140 7.81 7.02 -16.53
C LEU A 140 6.76 7.01 -17.63
N HIS A 141 5.69 6.25 -17.44
CA HIS A 141 4.57 6.23 -18.38
C HIS A 141 3.89 7.61 -18.51
N ALA A 142 3.69 8.30 -17.39
CA ALA A 142 3.05 9.63 -17.38
C ALA A 142 3.97 10.76 -17.85
N SER A 143 5.25 10.72 -17.51
CA SER A 143 6.21 11.80 -17.79
C SER A 143 6.97 11.65 -19.11
N GLN A 144 7.07 10.41 -19.63
CA GLN A 144 7.94 10.04 -20.76
C GLN A 144 9.42 10.44 -20.56
N ASN A 145 9.86 10.54 -19.30
CA ASN A 145 11.23 10.93 -18.96
C ASN A 145 12.20 9.75 -19.09
N TRP A 146 12.46 9.34 -20.34
CA TRP A 146 13.32 8.22 -20.62
C TRP A 146 14.79 8.45 -20.27
N ALA A 147 15.25 9.72 -20.23
CA ALA A 147 16.58 10.05 -19.75
C ALA A 147 16.75 9.67 -18.26
N TRP A 148 15.71 9.88 -17.44
CA TRP A 148 15.70 9.43 -16.05
C TRP A 148 15.75 7.90 -15.94
N TRP A 149 15.01 7.19 -16.81
CA TRP A 149 15.07 5.74 -16.91
C TRP A 149 16.50 5.26 -17.19
N ASP A 150 17.11 5.78 -18.24
CA ASP A 150 18.46 5.37 -18.65
C ASP A 150 19.53 5.59 -17.58
N ALA A 151 19.38 6.66 -16.79
CA ALA A 151 20.27 6.95 -15.66
C ALA A 151 20.03 6.01 -14.44
N ASN A 152 18.82 5.47 -14.26
CA ASN A 152 18.45 4.76 -13.04
C ASN A 152 18.09 3.27 -13.23
N LYS A 153 17.92 2.80 -14.47
CA LYS A 153 17.45 1.43 -14.76
C LYS A 153 18.29 0.33 -14.11
N ALA A 154 19.61 0.48 -14.07
CA ALA A 154 20.48 -0.52 -13.46
C ALA A 154 20.20 -0.66 -11.95
N LYS A 155 19.97 0.47 -11.26
CA LYS A 155 19.66 0.50 -9.85
C LYS A 155 18.25 -0.07 -9.57
N LEU A 156 17.26 0.28 -10.39
CA LEU A 156 15.91 -0.27 -10.30
C LEU A 156 15.89 -1.79 -10.52
N LYS A 157 16.60 -2.28 -11.53
CA LYS A 157 16.73 -3.73 -11.80
C LYS A 157 17.41 -4.47 -10.65
N THR A 158 18.48 -3.90 -10.08
CA THR A 158 19.18 -4.52 -8.94
C THR A 158 18.28 -4.54 -7.70
N MET A 159 17.57 -3.45 -7.42
CA MET A 159 16.59 -3.38 -6.32
C MET A 159 15.49 -4.44 -6.51
N ALA A 160 14.89 -4.51 -7.72
CA ALA A 160 13.89 -5.51 -8.04
C ALA A 160 14.42 -6.93 -7.81
N TYR A 161 15.57 -7.25 -8.38
CA TYR A 161 16.17 -8.58 -8.27
C TYR A 161 16.45 -8.99 -6.83
N ARG A 162 17.06 -8.09 -6.04
CA ARG A 162 17.45 -8.37 -4.66
C ARG A 162 16.27 -8.56 -3.71
N ASN A 163 15.20 -7.79 -3.88
CA ASN A 163 14.09 -7.77 -2.93
C ASN A 163 12.92 -8.66 -3.34
N LEU A 164 12.87 -9.13 -4.59
CA LEU A 164 11.76 -9.95 -5.09
C LEU A 164 12.25 -11.35 -5.51
N PRO A 165 12.91 -11.57 -6.67
CA PRO A 165 13.39 -12.90 -7.05
C PRO A 165 14.26 -13.58 -5.99
N VAL A 166 15.23 -12.87 -5.41
CA VAL A 166 16.16 -13.44 -4.40
C VAL A 166 15.43 -13.73 -3.06
N ALA A 167 14.35 -13.01 -2.77
CA ALA A 167 13.55 -13.23 -1.57
C ALA A 167 12.52 -14.36 -1.71
N VAL A 168 12.42 -15.02 -2.88
CA VAL A 168 11.48 -16.13 -3.09
C VAL A 168 11.86 -17.32 -2.22
N LYS A 169 10.90 -17.78 -1.44
CA LYS A 169 11.01 -18.95 -0.54
C LYS A 169 10.83 -20.27 -1.32
N PRO A 170 11.20 -21.41 -0.72
CA PRO A 170 10.95 -22.74 -1.34
C PRO A 170 9.48 -22.99 -1.71
N ASN A 171 8.53 -22.38 -0.97
CA ASN A 171 7.10 -22.47 -1.29
C ASN A 171 6.66 -21.53 -2.41
N GLY A 172 7.56 -20.70 -2.95
CA GLY A 172 7.32 -19.81 -4.08
C GLY A 172 6.71 -18.44 -3.76
N LEU A 173 6.44 -18.14 -2.48
CA LEU A 173 6.06 -16.80 -2.02
C LEU A 173 7.32 -15.95 -1.77
N THR A 174 7.20 -14.63 -1.83
CA THR A 174 8.28 -13.75 -1.36
C THR A 174 8.35 -13.76 0.17
N SER A 175 9.55 -13.73 0.70
CA SER A 175 9.81 -13.47 2.12
C SER A 175 9.73 -11.98 2.40
N VAL A 176 9.13 -11.61 3.52
CA VAL A 176 9.05 -10.21 3.98
C VAL A 176 10.42 -9.52 4.02
N PHE A 177 11.49 -10.25 4.30
CA PHE A 177 12.86 -9.74 4.27
C PHE A 177 13.78 -10.59 3.39
N GLN A 178 14.69 -9.92 2.66
CA GLN A 178 15.76 -10.57 1.94
C GLN A 178 16.91 -11.01 2.87
N SER A 179 17.68 -12.00 2.46
CA SER A 179 18.90 -12.40 3.15
C SER A 179 20.14 -11.78 2.45
N PRO A 180 21.18 -11.34 3.18
CA PRO A 180 21.28 -11.30 4.65
C PRO A 180 20.67 -10.04 5.23
N ARG A 181 19.93 -10.18 6.31
CA ARG A 181 19.39 -9.06 7.06
C ARG A 181 19.39 -9.36 8.57
N SER A 182 19.45 -8.31 9.40
CA SER A 182 19.39 -8.46 10.84
C SER A 182 18.02 -8.97 11.36
N GLN A 183 16.97 -8.81 10.56
CA GLN A 183 15.66 -9.36 10.84
C GLN A 183 15.57 -10.78 10.28
N THR A 184 15.14 -11.72 11.09
CA THR A 184 15.10 -13.15 10.77
C THR A 184 13.71 -13.64 10.34
N ASN A 185 12.73 -12.73 10.26
CA ASN A 185 11.38 -13.09 9.85
C ASN A 185 11.36 -13.43 8.35
N SER A 186 11.00 -14.67 8.04
CA SER A 186 10.90 -15.20 6.67
C SER A 186 9.46 -15.52 6.27
N VAL A 187 8.47 -14.92 6.93
CA VAL A 187 7.05 -15.13 6.63
C VAL A 187 6.71 -14.55 5.26
N GLY A 188 5.95 -15.29 4.46
CA GLY A 188 5.31 -14.81 3.24
C GLY A 188 3.90 -14.32 3.53
N TYR A 189 3.71 -13.01 3.65
CA TYR A 189 2.40 -12.43 3.88
C TYR A 189 1.60 -12.34 2.57
N LEU A 190 0.30 -12.63 2.64
CA LEU A 190 -0.60 -12.49 1.48
C LEU A 190 -0.58 -11.07 0.90
N MET A 191 -0.66 -10.07 1.77
CA MET A 191 -0.69 -8.67 1.37
C MET A 191 0.58 -8.29 0.62
N ASP A 192 1.75 -8.62 1.18
CA ASP A 192 3.05 -8.33 0.59
C ASP A 192 3.24 -9.07 -0.75
N ASN A 193 2.77 -10.31 -0.86
CA ASN A 193 2.84 -11.07 -2.10
C ASN A 193 1.90 -10.54 -3.20
N CYS A 194 0.74 -9.95 -2.84
CA CYS A 194 -0.12 -9.25 -3.81
C CYS A 194 0.58 -7.97 -4.33
N GLU A 195 1.28 -7.26 -3.47
CA GLU A 195 2.07 -6.08 -3.82
C GLU A 195 3.29 -6.45 -4.67
N ALA A 196 4.00 -7.53 -4.30
CA ALA A 196 5.10 -8.08 -5.08
C ALA A 196 4.65 -8.47 -6.50
N TYR A 197 3.53 -9.18 -6.61
CA TYR A 197 2.91 -9.48 -7.90
C TYR A 197 2.68 -8.21 -8.72
N ARG A 198 2.05 -7.19 -8.13
CA ARG A 198 1.72 -5.95 -8.84
C ARG A 198 2.98 -5.21 -9.30
N GLY A 199 3.95 -5.03 -8.41
CA GLY A 199 5.22 -4.37 -8.72
C GLY A 199 5.98 -5.07 -9.85
N LEU A 200 6.04 -6.40 -9.84
CA LEU A 200 6.65 -7.20 -10.89
C LEU A 200 5.95 -7.03 -12.24
N ARG A 201 4.59 -7.04 -12.27
CA ARG A 201 3.81 -6.82 -13.50
C ARG A 201 4.01 -5.41 -14.06
N ASP A 202 3.98 -4.39 -13.22
CA ASP A 202 4.20 -3.01 -13.65
C ASP A 202 5.62 -2.83 -14.19
N PHE A 203 6.62 -3.42 -13.52
CA PHE A 203 8.00 -3.36 -13.97
C PHE A 203 8.22 -4.13 -15.26
N ALA A 204 7.65 -5.32 -15.42
CA ALA A 204 7.70 -6.09 -16.66
C ALA A 204 7.05 -5.34 -17.84
N ALA A 205 5.93 -4.66 -17.61
CA ALA A 205 5.29 -3.82 -18.63
C ALA A 205 6.22 -2.68 -19.08
N LEU A 206 6.84 -1.98 -18.14
CA LEU A 206 7.85 -0.94 -18.42
C LEU A 206 9.04 -1.49 -19.23
N LEU A 207 9.58 -2.64 -18.83
CA LEU A 207 10.70 -3.26 -19.53
C LEU A 207 10.34 -3.63 -20.98
N ARG A 208 9.10 -4.11 -21.24
CA ARG A 208 8.63 -4.35 -22.61
C ARG A 208 8.55 -3.07 -23.43
N GLU A 209 8.01 -2.01 -22.85
CA GLU A 209 7.96 -0.68 -23.48
C GLU A 209 9.37 -0.18 -23.84
N ARG A 210 10.38 -0.55 -23.04
CA ARG A 210 11.78 -0.21 -23.30
C ARG A 210 12.54 -1.21 -24.18
N GLY A 211 11.88 -2.19 -24.77
CA GLY A 211 12.48 -3.20 -25.63
C GLY A 211 13.29 -4.28 -24.90
N GLU A 212 13.19 -4.36 -23.57
CA GLU A 212 13.91 -5.30 -22.72
C GLU A 212 13.09 -6.58 -22.46
N ALA A 213 12.67 -7.24 -23.54
CA ALA A 213 11.70 -8.34 -23.51
C ALA A 213 12.15 -9.56 -22.68
N GLY A 214 13.46 -9.85 -22.64
CA GLY A 214 14.03 -10.94 -21.84
C GLY A 214 13.83 -10.72 -20.35
N ASP A 215 14.18 -9.53 -19.86
CA ASP A 215 14.01 -9.16 -18.45
C ASP A 215 12.51 -9.06 -18.11
N ALA A 216 11.69 -8.53 -19.01
CA ALA A 216 10.25 -8.47 -18.81
C ALA A 216 9.66 -9.86 -18.60
N THR A 217 10.02 -10.84 -19.43
CA THR A 217 9.58 -12.24 -19.29
C THR A 217 10.07 -12.85 -17.97
N TYR A 218 11.29 -12.55 -17.57
CA TYR A 218 11.87 -13.00 -16.29
C TYR A 218 11.00 -12.53 -15.12
N TYR A 219 10.73 -11.21 -14.98
CA TYR A 219 9.94 -10.69 -13.88
C TYR A 219 8.48 -11.13 -13.92
N ASP A 220 7.87 -11.24 -15.10
CA ASP A 220 6.51 -11.77 -15.25
C ASP A 220 6.38 -13.22 -14.78
N SER A 221 7.41 -14.04 -14.99
CA SER A 221 7.40 -15.43 -14.54
C SER A 221 7.31 -15.53 -13.00
N PHE A 222 7.97 -14.63 -12.28
CA PHE A 222 7.84 -14.56 -10.82
C PHE A 222 6.46 -14.10 -10.39
N ALA A 223 5.88 -13.10 -11.04
CA ALA A 223 4.51 -12.67 -10.75
C ALA A 223 3.50 -13.81 -10.95
N THR A 224 3.59 -14.53 -12.06
CA THR A 224 2.74 -15.70 -12.33
C THR A 224 2.91 -16.78 -11.26
N ASN A 225 4.16 -17.06 -10.87
CA ASN A 225 4.44 -18.04 -9.83
C ASN A 225 3.87 -17.63 -8.47
N ILE A 226 4.02 -16.35 -8.07
CA ILE A 226 3.43 -15.82 -6.82
C ILE A 226 1.92 -16.03 -6.83
N ALA A 227 1.21 -15.67 -7.91
CA ALA A 227 -0.23 -15.87 -8.00
C ALA A 227 -0.63 -17.34 -7.82
N ALA A 228 0.07 -18.26 -8.49
CA ALA A 228 -0.15 -19.70 -8.33
C ALA A 228 0.10 -20.18 -6.88
N ARG A 229 1.12 -19.63 -6.21
CA ARG A 229 1.43 -20.00 -4.81
C ARG A 229 0.43 -19.42 -3.81
N ILE A 230 -0.06 -18.21 -4.02
CA ILE A 230 -1.18 -17.68 -3.22
C ILE A 230 -2.39 -18.63 -3.33
N SER A 231 -2.77 -19.01 -4.55
CA SER A 231 -3.89 -19.95 -4.78
C SER A 231 -3.71 -21.29 -4.03
N ASN A 232 -2.51 -21.86 -4.13
CA ASN A 232 -2.25 -23.21 -3.64
C ASN A 232 -1.94 -23.28 -2.14
N SER A 233 -1.41 -22.20 -1.56
CA SER A 233 -0.86 -22.24 -0.20
C SER A 233 -1.54 -21.27 0.76
N LEU A 234 -2.22 -20.24 0.26
CA LEU A 234 -2.84 -19.22 1.09
C LEU A 234 -4.37 -19.14 0.91
N PHE A 235 -4.99 -20.01 0.12
CA PHE A 235 -6.44 -20.05 0.00
C PHE A 235 -7.00 -21.37 0.58
N ASP A 236 -7.80 -21.25 1.63
CA ASP A 236 -8.52 -22.38 2.21
C ASP A 236 -9.85 -22.59 1.48
N THR A 237 -9.96 -23.71 0.77
CA THR A 237 -11.16 -24.06 0.01
C THR A 237 -12.35 -24.40 0.89
N THR A 238 -12.14 -24.82 2.13
CA THR A 238 -13.18 -25.22 3.09
C THR A 238 -13.94 -23.99 3.58
N THR A 239 -13.22 -22.97 4.04
CA THR A 239 -13.82 -21.72 4.51
C THR A 239 -14.12 -20.73 3.39
N GLY A 240 -13.45 -20.89 2.25
CA GLY A 240 -13.51 -19.96 1.12
C GLY A 240 -12.79 -18.64 1.38
N ALA A 241 -11.72 -18.66 2.14
CA ALA A 241 -11.02 -17.47 2.58
C ALA A 241 -9.50 -17.60 2.43
N PHE A 242 -8.82 -16.47 2.31
CA PHE A 242 -7.37 -16.40 2.30
C PHE A 242 -6.80 -16.43 3.72
N MET A 243 -5.68 -17.09 3.90
CA MET A 243 -4.84 -17.00 5.08
C MET A 243 -3.98 -15.71 4.99
N PRO A 244 -3.78 -15.01 6.10
CA PRO A 244 -2.96 -13.79 6.09
C PRO A 244 -1.49 -14.01 5.73
N SER A 245 -0.98 -15.22 6.01
CA SER A 245 0.42 -15.58 5.74
C SER A 245 0.60 -17.11 5.64
N ASP A 246 1.76 -17.53 5.20
CA ASP A 246 2.16 -18.94 5.18
C ASP A 246 2.61 -19.50 6.55
N ALA A 247 2.56 -18.66 7.58
CA ALA A 247 2.70 -19.10 8.97
C ALA A 247 1.34 -19.42 9.64
N ASP A 248 0.23 -19.07 9.00
CA ASP A 248 -1.12 -19.34 9.47
C ASP A 248 -1.58 -20.70 8.92
N LEU A 249 -2.30 -21.47 9.74
CA LEU A 249 -2.83 -22.78 9.35
C LEU A 249 -4.29 -22.71 8.86
N VAL A 250 -5.00 -21.66 9.26
CA VAL A 250 -6.40 -21.40 8.91
C VAL A 250 -6.66 -19.91 8.77
N PRO A 251 -7.68 -19.50 7.99
CA PRO A 251 -8.13 -18.13 7.98
C PRO A 251 -8.56 -17.67 9.38
N THR A 252 -8.20 -16.44 9.74
CA THR A 252 -8.54 -15.88 11.06
C THR A 252 -9.65 -14.85 10.96
N SER A 253 -10.52 -14.79 11.97
CA SER A 253 -11.61 -13.82 12.10
C SER A 253 -11.15 -12.47 12.66
N VAL A 254 -9.90 -12.33 13.07
CA VAL A 254 -9.34 -11.05 13.51
C VAL A 254 -9.39 -10.05 12.36
N PHE A 255 -9.83 -8.81 12.64
CA PHE A 255 -10.03 -7.84 11.58
C PHE A 255 -8.74 -7.59 10.80
N TYR A 256 -7.71 -7.09 11.45
CA TYR A 256 -6.37 -7.04 10.84
C TYR A 256 -5.50 -8.19 11.41
N ALA A 257 -4.89 -9.03 10.58
CA ALA A 257 -4.86 -9.07 9.13
C ALA A 257 -5.90 -10.02 8.52
N GLY A 258 -6.72 -10.72 9.34
CA GLY A 258 -7.53 -11.85 8.91
C GLY A 258 -8.60 -11.51 7.89
N THR A 259 -9.47 -10.54 8.20
CA THR A 259 -10.56 -10.18 7.27
C THR A 259 -10.14 -9.08 6.29
N THR A 260 -9.24 -8.18 6.67
CA THR A 260 -8.73 -7.13 5.75
C THR A 260 -7.93 -7.72 4.59
N CYS A 261 -7.15 -8.79 4.80
CA CYS A 261 -6.34 -9.39 3.75
C CYS A 261 -7.17 -9.99 2.60
N GLN A 262 -8.45 -10.30 2.83
CA GLN A 262 -9.33 -10.94 1.85
C GLN A 262 -9.51 -10.14 0.55
N VAL A 263 -9.32 -8.83 0.60
CA VAL A 263 -9.51 -7.95 -0.56
C VAL A 263 -8.21 -7.64 -1.31
N PHE A 264 -7.04 -7.95 -0.76
CA PHE A 264 -5.75 -7.56 -1.36
C PHE A 264 -5.52 -8.16 -2.74
N PRO A 265 -5.87 -9.45 -3.03
CA PRO A 265 -5.73 -9.97 -4.38
C PRO A 265 -6.49 -9.14 -5.42
N GLN A 266 -7.70 -8.69 -5.09
CA GLN A 266 -8.49 -7.82 -5.98
C GLN A 266 -7.99 -6.37 -6.00
N ALA A 267 -7.53 -5.83 -4.87
CA ALA A 267 -7.00 -4.48 -4.77
C ALA A 267 -5.76 -4.29 -5.67
N PHE A 268 -4.86 -5.27 -5.65
CA PHE A 268 -3.61 -5.25 -6.43
C PHE A 268 -3.73 -5.92 -7.80
N GLY A 269 -4.93 -6.37 -8.18
CA GLY A 269 -5.21 -6.88 -9.52
C GLY A 269 -4.50 -8.19 -9.85
N VAL A 270 -4.43 -9.11 -8.87
CA VAL A 270 -3.92 -10.48 -9.10
C VAL A 270 -4.96 -11.26 -9.90
N SER A 271 -4.95 -11.09 -11.22
CA SER A 271 -6.02 -11.54 -12.14
C SER A 271 -6.25 -13.04 -12.09
N GLU A 272 -5.20 -13.82 -11.89
CA GLU A 272 -5.22 -15.28 -11.78
C GLU A 272 -6.04 -15.76 -10.57
N LEU A 273 -6.20 -14.89 -9.56
CA LEU A 273 -6.99 -15.16 -8.36
C LEU A 273 -8.46 -14.70 -8.48
N SER A 274 -8.88 -14.21 -9.64
CA SER A 274 -10.27 -13.75 -9.85
C SER A 274 -11.34 -14.79 -9.47
N PRO A 275 -11.15 -16.11 -9.63
CA PRO A 275 -12.13 -17.10 -9.19
C PRO A 275 -12.39 -17.13 -7.68
N TYR A 276 -11.48 -16.55 -6.88
CA TYR A 276 -11.58 -16.51 -5.42
C TYR A 276 -12.06 -15.18 -4.85
N PHE A 277 -12.15 -14.12 -5.68
CA PHE A 277 -12.51 -12.78 -5.21
C PHE A 277 -13.88 -12.71 -4.52
N ASP A 278 -14.89 -13.39 -5.07
CA ASP A 278 -16.24 -13.40 -4.49
C ASP A 278 -16.27 -14.11 -3.14
N ARG A 279 -15.49 -15.16 -2.98
CA ARG A 279 -15.41 -15.93 -1.75
C ARG A 279 -14.71 -15.13 -0.64
N GLY A 280 -13.58 -14.51 -0.94
CA GLY A 280 -12.90 -13.61 0.00
C GLY A 280 -13.78 -12.41 0.41
N TRP A 281 -14.47 -11.80 -0.54
CA TRP A 281 -15.42 -10.72 -0.27
C TRP A 281 -16.58 -11.17 0.61
N ALA A 282 -17.14 -12.35 0.35
CA ALA A 282 -18.20 -12.92 1.19
C ALA A 282 -17.70 -13.22 2.60
N TYR A 283 -16.46 -13.72 2.74
CA TYR A 283 -15.85 -13.96 4.05
C TYR A 283 -15.71 -12.66 4.84
N LEU A 284 -15.14 -11.59 4.28
CA LEU A 284 -15.05 -10.27 4.90
C LEU A 284 -16.42 -9.80 5.42
N ASN A 285 -17.43 -9.80 4.57
CA ASN A 285 -18.75 -9.26 4.94
C ASN A 285 -19.51 -10.14 5.95
N ARG A 286 -19.27 -11.44 5.97
CA ARG A 286 -19.85 -12.36 6.95
C ARG A 286 -19.21 -12.22 8.33
N VAL A 287 -17.87 -12.10 8.37
CA VAL A 287 -17.11 -12.11 9.62
C VAL A 287 -17.06 -10.73 10.26
N THR A 288 -16.97 -9.68 9.44
CA THR A 288 -16.91 -8.29 9.89
C THR A 288 -17.95 -7.43 9.18
N PRO A 289 -19.27 -7.68 9.43
CA PRO A 289 -20.35 -6.89 8.82
C PRO A 289 -20.24 -5.42 9.24
N ASN A 290 -20.62 -4.53 8.33
CA ASN A 290 -20.54 -3.07 8.55
C ASN A 290 -19.13 -2.54 8.83
N TRP A 291 -18.10 -3.19 8.29
CA TRP A 291 -16.69 -2.75 8.39
C TRP A 291 -16.49 -1.30 7.91
N GLN A 292 -17.32 -0.81 7.01
CA GLN A 292 -17.25 0.51 6.40
C GLN A 292 -17.48 1.68 7.37
N ASP A 293 -18.02 1.42 8.56
CA ASP A 293 -18.24 2.46 9.59
C ASP A 293 -17.07 2.60 10.59
N GLY A 294 -15.98 1.83 10.41
CA GLY A 294 -14.78 1.92 11.24
C GLY A 294 -14.88 1.28 12.62
N ARG A 295 -15.89 0.44 12.88
CA ARG A 295 -16.15 -0.15 14.21
C ARG A 295 -15.13 -1.20 14.66
N TYR A 296 -14.35 -1.75 13.75
CA TYR A 296 -13.41 -2.84 14.05
C TYR A 296 -11.99 -2.40 14.31
N ASP A 297 -11.62 -1.22 13.81
CA ASP A 297 -10.28 -0.65 13.97
C ASP A 297 -10.38 0.89 13.88
N ALA A 298 -9.58 1.58 14.68
CA ALA A 298 -9.44 3.03 14.56
C ALA A 298 -8.76 3.44 13.23
N TYR A 299 -7.91 2.57 12.68
CA TYR A 299 -7.29 2.79 11.36
C TYR A 299 -8.32 2.51 10.25
N PRO A 300 -8.47 3.39 9.26
CA PRO A 300 -9.64 3.37 8.35
C PRO A 300 -9.65 2.23 7.34
N TRP A 301 -8.52 1.67 6.96
CA TRP A 301 -8.42 0.58 5.97
C TRP A 301 -9.11 0.91 4.63
N ALA A 302 -8.80 2.04 4.04
CA ALA A 302 -9.42 2.55 2.82
C ALA A 302 -9.32 1.60 1.60
N VAL A 303 -8.41 0.63 1.65
CA VAL A 303 -8.32 -0.45 0.66
C VAL A 303 -9.62 -1.24 0.54
N LEU A 304 -10.38 -1.39 1.63
CA LEU A 304 -11.68 -2.08 1.64
C LEU A 304 -12.72 -1.32 0.79
N GLY A 305 -12.81 0.00 0.96
CA GLY A 305 -13.71 0.85 0.16
C GLY A 305 -13.31 0.94 -1.30
N PHE A 306 -12.01 0.91 -1.59
CA PHE A 306 -11.53 0.81 -2.96
C PHE A 306 -12.03 -0.47 -3.63
N VAL A 307 -11.91 -1.61 -2.97
CA VAL A 307 -12.41 -2.89 -3.52
C VAL A 307 -13.94 -2.89 -3.58
N ALA A 308 -14.64 -2.35 -2.59
CA ALA A 308 -16.09 -2.17 -2.64
C ALA A 308 -16.51 -1.38 -3.90
N ALA A 309 -15.83 -0.26 -4.20
CA ALA A 309 -16.06 0.52 -5.40
C ALA A 309 -15.81 -0.30 -6.68
N LYS A 310 -14.69 -1.03 -6.77
CA LYS A 310 -14.37 -1.93 -7.90
C LYS A 310 -15.43 -3.01 -8.14
N ARG A 311 -16.09 -3.45 -7.08
CA ARG A 311 -17.13 -4.48 -7.12
C ARG A 311 -18.53 -3.93 -7.39
N GLY A 312 -18.69 -2.62 -7.51
CA GLY A 312 -20.00 -1.98 -7.61
C GLY A 312 -20.80 -1.97 -6.30
N ALA A 313 -20.18 -2.29 -5.15
CA ALA A 313 -20.77 -2.16 -3.82
C ALA A 313 -20.74 -0.68 -3.38
N THR A 314 -21.41 0.16 -4.19
CA THR A 314 -21.35 1.63 -4.12
C THR A 314 -21.73 2.17 -2.75
N ALA A 315 -22.76 1.62 -2.12
CA ALA A 315 -23.22 2.09 -0.80
C ALA A 315 -22.14 1.87 0.29
N GLN A 316 -21.48 0.71 0.29
CA GLN A 316 -20.40 0.42 1.25
C GLN A 316 -19.18 1.32 0.99
N ALA A 317 -18.78 1.50 -0.28
CA ALA A 317 -17.67 2.38 -0.65
C ALA A 317 -17.95 3.82 -0.22
N GLN A 318 -19.13 4.36 -0.51
CA GLN A 318 -19.52 5.71 -0.11
C GLN A 318 -19.58 5.88 1.41
N ALA A 319 -20.11 4.91 2.14
CA ALA A 319 -20.15 4.94 3.60
C ALA A 319 -18.74 5.00 4.20
N GLN A 320 -17.78 4.22 3.67
CA GLN A 320 -16.40 4.30 4.15
C GLN A 320 -15.75 5.65 3.82
N LEU A 321 -15.96 6.19 2.62
CA LEU A 321 -15.43 7.52 2.28
C LEU A 321 -16.00 8.61 3.20
N GLN A 322 -17.28 8.53 3.56
CA GLN A 322 -17.91 9.44 4.53
C GLN A 322 -17.30 9.30 5.93
N MET A 323 -17.10 8.07 6.40
CA MET A 323 -16.43 7.80 7.66
C MET A 323 -15.02 8.41 7.65
N MET A 324 -14.25 8.21 6.57
CA MET A 324 -12.91 8.78 6.43
C MET A 324 -12.93 10.31 6.37
N ASN A 325 -13.89 10.95 5.71
CA ASN A 325 -14.04 12.41 5.73
C ASN A 325 -14.21 12.94 7.16
N SER A 326 -15.04 12.27 7.96
CA SER A 326 -15.26 12.62 9.37
C SER A 326 -13.97 12.42 10.19
N GLN A 327 -13.31 11.29 10.00
CA GLN A 327 -12.05 10.96 10.69
C GLN A 327 -10.90 11.90 10.29
N PHE A 328 -10.85 12.35 9.04
CA PHE A 328 -9.88 13.34 8.57
C PHE A 328 -9.98 14.66 9.32
N LEU A 329 -11.18 15.06 9.74
CA LEU A 329 -11.41 16.28 10.51
C LEU A 329 -11.13 16.09 12.01
N THR A 330 -11.44 14.92 12.56
CA THR A 330 -11.38 14.65 14.01
C THR A 330 -10.10 13.98 14.46
N ASN A 331 -9.46 13.19 13.60
CA ASN A 331 -8.24 12.45 13.91
C ASN A 331 -7.34 12.29 12.66
N ARG A 332 -6.82 13.42 12.18
CA ARG A 332 -6.01 13.51 10.96
C ARG A 332 -4.82 12.54 10.94
N GLY A 333 -4.25 12.20 12.10
CA GLY A 333 -3.09 11.31 12.22
C GLY A 333 -3.38 9.86 11.78
N LEU A 334 -4.61 9.41 11.86
CA LEU A 334 -5.00 8.07 11.41
C LEU A 334 -5.26 7.98 9.90
N VAL A 335 -5.59 9.10 9.25
CA VAL A 335 -5.75 9.15 7.79
C VAL A 335 -4.39 9.41 7.16
N THR A 336 -3.57 8.37 7.13
CA THR A 336 -2.19 8.44 6.60
C THR A 336 -2.15 8.66 5.09
N ILE A 337 -0.97 8.92 4.55
CA ILE A 337 -0.77 9.10 3.10
C ILE A 337 -1.24 7.86 2.30
N ASN A 338 -1.05 6.65 2.82
CA ASN A 338 -1.55 5.42 2.22
C ASN A 338 -3.09 5.42 2.16
N GLU A 339 -3.75 5.80 3.25
CA GLU A 339 -5.21 5.86 3.32
C GLU A 339 -5.78 6.94 2.37
N LEU A 340 -5.11 8.08 2.25
CA LEU A 340 -5.44 9.07 1.23
C LEU A 340 -5.32 8.49 -0.19
N GLY A 341 -4.30 7.68 -0.45
CA GLY A 341 -4.12 7.01 -1.73
C GLY A 341 -5.28 6.07 -2.07
N PHE A 342 -5.67 5.20 -1.15
CA PHE A 342 -6.81 4.30 -1.37
C PHE A 342 -8.15 5.03 -1.40
N TYR A 343 -8.32 6.10 -0.62
CA TYR A 343 -9.47 7.00 -0.74
C TYR A 343 -9.58 7.55 -2.17
N GLN A 344 -8.47 8.06 -2.75
CA GLN A 344 -8.46 8.57 -4.13
C GLN A 344 -8.82 7.49 -5.14
N ARG A 345 -8.31 6.27 -4.96
CA ARG A 345 -8.65 5.13 -5.82
C ARG A 345 -10.15 4.82 -5.77
N ALA A 346 -10.74 4.74 -4.59
CA ALA A 346 -12.17 4.50 -4.40
C ALA A 346 -13.01 5.61 -5.03
N ALA A 347 -12.68 6.88 -4.77
CA ALA A 347 -13.36 8.03 -5.33
C ALA A 347 -13.28 8.07 -6.87
N SER A 348 -12.12 7.69 -7.44
CA SER A 348 -11.94 7.61 -8.90
C SER A 348 -12.87 6.57 -9.52
N VAL A 349 -12.93 5.36 -8.95
CA VAL A 349 -13.80 4.28 -9.45
C VAL A 349 -15.27 4.68 -9.35
N LEU A 350 -15.70 5.27 -8.23
CA LEU A 350 -17.06 5.76 -8.06
C LEU A 350 -17.43 6.86 -9.07
N ALA A 351 -16.44 7.61 -9.56
CA ALA A 351 -16.60 8.61 -10.62
C ALA A 351 -16.42 8.04 -12.03
N GLY A 352 -16.39 6.72 -12.20
CA GLY A 352 -16.22 6.04 -13.50
C GLY A 352 -14.82 6.16 -14.10
N ARG A 353 -13.80 6.45 -13.28
CA ARG A 353 -12.41 6.57 -13.71
C ARG A 353 -11.59 5.36 -13.24
N PRO A 354 -10.45 5.06 -13.87
CA PRO A 354 -9.56 4.02 -13.35
C PRO A 354 -9.11 4.31 -11.91
N GLY A 355 -9.22 3.31 -11.05
CA GLY A 355 -8.74 3.37 -9.68
C GLY A 355 -7.30 2.87 -9.55
N ILE A 356 -6.43 3.35 -10.35
CA ILE A 356 -5.08 2.88 -10.64
C ILE A 356 -4.26 2.54 -9.41
#